data_a27fec95460b1f72719670e79664c81b
#
_entry.id   a27fec95460b1f72719670e79664c81b
#
_cell.length_a   1.000
_cell.length_b   1.000
_cell.length_c   1.000
_cell.angle_alpha   90.00
_cell.angle_beta   90.00
_cell.angle_gamma   90.00
#
_symmetry.space_group_name_H-M   'P 1'
#
loop_
_entity.id
_entity.type
_entity.pdbx_description
1 polymer ?
#
loop_
_entity_poly.entity_id
_entity_poly.type
_entity_poly.pdbx_seq_one_letter_code
_entity_poly.pdbx_strand_id
1 'polypeptide(L)'
;MSDIIVKTTELCADFKIKDRMVRAVNRVSLSLERGKTLVILGESGSGKSTYMKALLRILPKTAAVEGQAEFLGNDLFRMSEKEFRDIRGNRMAMIYQDSLSALDPMYKVGYQIVETIRAHSSLTKAEARERVEELFVKVGIPSPRERMNAYPHEMSGGMRQRAVIAMALCCNPCLLLADEPTTALDVTIQKQILNLFLELQESDRMSIMMVTHDIGVAAQVADQIAIMYGGIILECGATRQVLET
;
A
#
# COMPACT_ATOMS: atom_id res chain seq x y z
N MET A 1 -26.23 -1.62 -3.11
CA MET A 1 -25.14 -1.17 -3.98
C MET A 1 -23.86 -1.44 -3.22
N SER A 2 -22.89 -2.17 -3.78
CA SER A 2 -21.60 -2.37 -3.15
C SER A 2 -20.91 -1.01 -2.95
N ASP A 3 -20.38 -0.78 -1.75
CA ASP A 3 -19.67 0.47 -1.40
C ASP A 3 -18.23 0.38 -1.96
N ILE A 4 -18.04 0.76 -3.23
CA ILE A 4 -16.75 0.68 -3.92
C ILE A 4 -15.86 1.84 -3.43
N ILE A 5 -14.67 1.50 -2.92
CA ILE A 5 -13.69 2.49 -2.47
C ILE A 5 -12.74 2.92 -3.59
N VAL A 6 -12.33 1.98 -4.46
CA VAL A 6 -11.50 2.23 -5.64
C VAL A 6 -12.12 1.57 -6.85
N LYS A 7 -12.15 2.28 -7.96
CA LYS A 7 -12.54 1.74 -9.27
C LYS A 7 -11.62 2.30 -10.34
N THR A 8 -11.07 1.43 -11.16
CA THR A 8 -10.36 1.82 -12.39
C THR A 8 -11.13 1.36 -13.62
N THR A 9 -11.05 2.14 -14.69
CA THR A 9 -11.65 1.81 -15.98
C THR A 9 -10.62 2.08 -17.06
N GLU A 10 -10.24 1.03 -17.80
CA GLU A 10 -9.30 1.08 -18.93
C GLU A 10 -7.98 1.79 -18.58
N LEU A 11 -7.47 1.60 -17.34
CA LEU A 11 -6.23 2.23 -16.89
C LEU A 11 -5.05 1.72 -17.70
N CYS A 12 -4.31 2.65 -18.30
CA CYS A 12 -3.05 2.39 -19.01
C CYS A 12 -1.91 3.19 -18.36
N ALA A 13 -0.71 2.61 -18.37
CA ALA A 13 0.52 3.31 -18.00
C ALA A 13 1.64 2.96 -18.97
N ASP A 14 2.10 3.96 -19.70
CA ASP A 14 3.11 3.86 -20.74
C ASP A 14 4.40 4.57 -20.33
N PHE A 15 5.53 3.96 -20.60
CA PHE A 15 6.86 4.53 -20.34
C PHE A 15 7.62 4.74 -21.64
N LYS A 16 8.17 5.95 -21.81
CA LYS A 16 9.10 6.20 -22.89
C LYS A 16 10.51 5.73 -22.48
N ILE A 17 10.98 4.66 -23.08
CA ILE A 17 12.33 4.12 -22.88
C ILE A 17 13.10 4.30 -24.19
N LYS A 18 14.03 5.27 -24.22
CA LYS A 18 14.71 5.70 -25.44
C LYS A 18 13.67 6.08 -26.50
N ASP A 19 13.67 5.39 -27.64
CA ASP A 19 12.76 5.63 -28.77
C ASP A 19 11.54 4.67 -28.80
N ARG A 20 11.32 3.91 -27.73
CA ARG A 20 10.23 2.93 -27.66
C ARG A 20 9.26 3.31 -26.55
N MET A 21 7.97 3.09 -26.80
CA MET A 21 6.94 3.11 -25.77
C MET A 21 6.75 1.67 -25.23
N VAL A 22 6.84 1.54 -23.92
CA VAL A 22 6.58 0.28 -23.21
C VAL A 22 5.32 0.48 -22.38
N ARG A 23 4.28 -0.29 -22.72
CA ARG A 23 3.01 -0.30 -22.00
C ARG A 23 3.12 -1.26 -20.81
N ALA A 24 3.30 -0.73 -19.62
CA ALA A 24 3.45 -1.52 -18.40
C ALA A 24 2.10 -1.90 -17.77
N VAL A 25 1.06 -1.10 -18.00
CA VAL A 25 -0.34 -1.38 -17.63
C VAL A 25 -1.19 -1.15 -18.85
N ASN A 26 -2.05 -2.08 -19.22
CA ASN A 26 -2.79 -2.05 -20.46
C ASN A 26 -4.28 -2.34 -20.20
N ARG A 27 -5.11 -1.30 -20.23
CA ARG A 27 -6.56 -1.33 -20.09
C ARG A 27 -7.05 -2.13 -18.87
N VAL A 28 -6.40 -1.88 -17.71
CA VAL A 28 -6.77 -2.54 -16.47
C VAL A 28 -8.03 -1.91 -15.86
N SER A 29 -9.07 -2.73 -15.69
CA SER A 29 -10.31 -2.34 -15.02
C SER A 29 -10.50 -3.22 -13.80
N LEU A 30 -10.41 -2.65 -12.60
CA LEU A 30 -10.56 -3.33 -11.32
C LEU A 30 -11.45 -2.48 -10.38
N SER A 31 -12.10 -3.16 -9.45
CA SER A 31 -12.84 -2.50 -8.37
C SER A 31 -12.53 -3.16 -7.04
N LEU A 32 -12.43 -2.34 -5.98
CA LEU A 32 -12.26 -2.78 -4.62
C LEU A 32 -13.40 -2.25 -3.77
N GLU A 33 -14.08 -3.13 -3.05
CA GLU A 33 -15.12 -2.77 -2.10
C GLU A 33 -14.51 -2.29 -0.78
N ARG A 34 -15.23 -1.41 -0.08
CA ARG A 34 -14.81 -0.90 1.22
C ARG A 34 -14.70 -2.03 2.25
N GLY A 35 -13.61 -2.03 3.01
CA GLY A 35 -13.34 -3.03 4.03
C GLY A 35 -13.02 -4.42 3.47
N LYS A 36 -12.65 -4.50 2.18
CA LYS A 36 -12.23 -5.74 1.52
C LYS A 36 -10.77 -5.69 1.12
N THR A 37 -10.18 -6.88 0.91
CA THR A 37 -8.83 -7.05 0.41
C THR A 37 -8.86 -7.58 -1.03
N LEU A 38 -8.29 -6.80 -1.96
CA LEU A 38 -8.00 -7.21 -3.33
C LEU A 38 -6.50 -7.52 -3.45
N VAL A 39 -6.16 -8.74 -3.82
CA VAL A 39 -4.77 -9.11 -4.14
C VAL A 39 -4.59 -9.18 -5.65
N ILE A 40 -3.61 -8.44 -6.17
CA ILE A 40 -3.15 -8.54 -7.57
C ILE A 40 -1.96 -9.50 -7.57
N LEU A 41 -2.19 -10.69 -8.12
CA LEU A 41 -1.20 -11.77 -8.21
C LEU A 41 -0.55 -11.76 -9.59
N GLY A 42 0.74 -12.02 -9.67
CA GLY A 42 1.45 -12.16 -10.95
C GLY A 42 2.96 -12.15 -10.79
N GLU A 43 3.66 -12.49 -11.85
CA GLU A 43 5.13 -12.53 -11.89
C GLU A 43 5.76 -11.13 -11.73
N SER A 44 7.05 -11.11 -11.38
CA SER A 44 7.82 -9.85 -11.36
C SER A 44 7.82 -9.22 -12.76
N GLY A 45 7.63 -7.89 -12.80
CA GLY A 45 7.54 -7.15 -14.07
C GLY A 45 6.18 -7.20 -14.77
N SER A 46 5.15 -7.86 -14.22
CA SER A 46 3.82 -7.90 -14.84
C SER A 46 3.02 -6.59 -14.79
N GLY A 47 3.53 -5.53 -14.13
CA GLY A 47 2.88 -4.22 -14.07
C GLY A 47 2.18 -3.88 -12.75
N LYS A 48 2.13 -4.80 -11.77
CA LYS A 48 1.41 -4.66 -10.49
C LYS A 48 1.77 -3.39 -9.71
N SER A 49 3.07 -3.20 -9.41
CA SER A 49 3.57 -2.02 -8.70
C SER A 49 3.35 -0.74 -9.49
N THR A 50 3.42 -0.81 -10.82
CA THR A 50 3.13 0.32 -11.72
C THR A 50 1.67 0.74 -11.61
N TYR A 51 0.75 -0.23 -11.60
CA TYR A 51 -0.67 0.03 -11.42
C TYR A 51 -0.95 0.75 -10.09
N MET A 52 -0.40 0.27 -8.95
CA MET A 52 -0.58 0.95 -7.67
C MET A 52 0.05 2.35 -7.62
N LYS A 53 1.25 2.50 -8.20
CA LYS A 53 1.92 3.80 -8.29
C LYS A 53 1.15 4.80 -9.17
N ALA A 54 0.44 4.33 -10.20
CA ALA A 54 -0.44 5.16 -11.01
C ALA A 54 -1.59 5.74 -10.18
N LEU A 55 -2.24 4.94 -9.31
CA LEU A 55 -3.29 5.39 -8.40
C LEU A 55 -2.81 6.51 -7.46
N LEU A 56 -1.56 6.43 -7.00
CA LEU A 56 -0.94 7.45 -6.14
C LEU A 56 -0.33 8.64 -6.91
N ARG A 57 -0.39 8.63 -8.25
CA ARG A 57 0.23 9.65 -9.10
C ARG A 57 1.71 9.89 -8.78
N ILE A 58 2.45 8.79 -8.47
CA ILE A 58 3.89 8.83 -8.16
C ILE A 58 4.76 8.18 -9.22
N LEU A 59 4.19 7.89 -10.38
CA LEU A 59 4.99 7.49 -11.54
C LEU A 59 5.89 8.65 -11.98
N PRO A 60 7.07 8.35 -12.57
CA PRO A 60 7.95 9.40 -13.08
C PRO A 60 7.24 10.23 -14.17
N LYS A 61 7.63 11.51 -14.31
CA LYS A 61 7.03 12.43 -15.30
C LYS A 61 7.14 11.96 -16.76
N THR A 62 8.00 10.98 -17.03
CA THR A 62 8.16 10.34 -18.34
C THR A 62 7.10 9.28 -18.61
N ALA A 63 6.30 8.91 -17.61
CA ALA A 63 5.19 8.00 -17.78
C ALA A 63 3.94 8.76 -18.21
N ALA A 64 3.23 8.22 -19.21
CA ALA A 64 1.89 8.66 -19.60
C ALA A 64 0.86 7.72 -18.95
N VAL A 65 -0.16 8.28 -18.30
CA VAL A 65 -1.26 7.53 -17.69
C VAL A 65 -2.56 7.94 -18.37
N GLU A 66 -3.33 6.95 -18.82
CA GLU A 66 -4.63 7.12 -19.47
C GLU A 66 -5.69 6.26 -18.78
N GLY A 67 -6.97 6.52 -19.06
CA GLY A 67 -8.10 5.85 -18.44
C GLY A 67 -8.66 6.63 -17.26
N GLN A 68 -9.41 5.95 -16.39
CA GLN A 68 -10.04 6.57 -15.23
C GLN A 68 -9.66 5.82 -13.95
N ALA A 69 -9.50 6.55 -12.86
CA ALA A 69 -9.32 5.99 -11.54
C ALA A 69 -10.13 6.80 -10.53
N GLU A 70 -11.13 6.17 -9.94
CA GLU A 70 -12.00 6.76 -8.93
C GLU A 70 -11.61 6.26 -7.54
N PHE A 71 -11.54 7.17 -6.58
CA PHE A 71 -11.38 6.89 -5.17
C PHE A 71 -12.47 7.62 -4.39
N LEU A 72 -13.31 6.87 -3.67
CA LEU A 72 -14.47 7.42 -2.95
C LEU A 72 -15.37 8.27 -3.85
N GLY A 73 -15.58 7.83 -5.10
CA GLY A 73 -16.42 8.52 -6.10
C GLY A 73 -15.79 9.74 -6.77
N ASN A 74 -14.50 10.04 -6.50
CA ASN A 74 -13.80 11.16 -7.11
C ASN A 74 -12.73 10.66 -8.07
N ASP A 75 -12.64 11.25 -9.27
CA ASP A 75 -11.64 10.90 -10.29
C ASP A 75 -10.27 11.44 -9.86
N LEU A 76 -9.36 10.51 -9.52
CA LEU A 76 -8.01 10.83 -9.06
C LEU A 76 -7.18 11.62 -10.08
N PHE A 77 -7.41 11.41 -11.38
CA PHE A 77 -6.60 12.07 -12.43
C PHE A 77 -7.09 13.46 -12.78
N ARG A 78 -8.33 13.81 -12.41
CA ARG A 78 -8.89 15.15 -12.61
C ARG A 78 -8.70 16.07 -11.41
N MET A 79 -8.29 15.54 -10.27
CA MET A 79 -7.99 16.34 -9.08
C MET A 79 -6.77 17.22 -9.28
N SER A 80 -6.84 18.45 -8.73
CA SER A 80 -5.66 19.31 -8.56
C SER A 80 -4.64 18.65 -7.62
N GLU A 81 -3.37 19.06 -7.70
CA GLU A 81 -2.33 18.58 -6.79
C GLU A 81 -2.64 18.90 -5.31
N LYS A 82 -3.33 20.00 -5.04
CA LYS A 82 -3.73 20.39 -3.69
C LYS A 82 -4.74 19.38 -3.11
N GLU A 83 -5.81 19.07 -3.84
CA GLU A 83 -6.83 18.10 -3.46
C GLU A 83 -6.23 16.70 -3.32
N PHE A 84 -5.36 16.30 -4.24
CA PHE A 84 -4.74 14.99 -4.20
C PHE A 84 -3.73 14.83 -3.05
N ARG A 85 -3.09 15.90 -2.60
CA ARG A 85 -2.22 15.90 -1.42
C ARG A 85 -2.97 15.54 -0.14
N ASP A 86 -4.25 15.94 -0.04
CA ASP A 86 -5.10 15.61 1.10
C ASP A 86 -5.52 14.13 1.10
N ILE A 87 -5.40 13.44 -0.04
CA ILE A 87 -5.63 12.00 -0.17
C ILE A 87 -4.36 11.21 0.11
N ARG A 88 -3.24 11.60 -0.53
CA ARG A 88 -1.97 10.88 -0.44
C ARG A 88 -1.37 10.98 0.96
N GLY A 89 -1.10 9.82 1.58
CA GLY A 89 -0.55 9.73 2.93
C GLY A 89 -1.59 9.90 4.04
N ASN A 90 -2.75 10.48 3.76
CA ASN A 90 -3.82 10.68 4.73
C ASN A 90 -4.94 9.62 4.57
N ARG A 91 -5.60 9.58 3.42
CA ARG A 91 -6.72 8.64 3.15
C ARG A 91 -6.30 7.39 2.39
N MET A 92 -5.25 7.50 1.59
CA MET A 92 -4.63 6.43 0.82
C MET A 92 -3.14 6.41 1.14
N ALA A 93 -2.65 5.32 1.73
CA ALA A 93 -1.26 5.13 2.08
C ALA A 93 -0.65 3.96 1.30
N MET A 94 0.68 3.93 1.19
CA MET A 94 1.40 2.87 0.50
C MET A 94 2.55 2.33 1.34
N ILE A 95 2.66 1.00 1.37
CA ILE A 95 3.84 0.27 1.82
C ILE A 95 4.60 -0.16 0.57
N TYR A 96 5.85 0.25 0.47
CA TYR A 96 6.74 -0.09 -0.64
C TYR A 96 7.42 -1.44 -0.40
N GLN A 97 7.81 -2.11 -1.48
CA GLN A 97 8.50 -3.40 -1.47
C GLN A 97 9.78 -3.38 -0.62
N ASP A 98 10.56 -2.30 -0.69
CA ASP A 98 11.79 -2.15 0.07
C ASP A 98 11.58 -1.26 1.30
N SER A 99 11.41 -1.92 2.46
CA SER A 99 11.29 -1.23 3.74
C SER A 99 12.58 -0.53 4.19
N LEU A 100 13.74 -0.90 3.62
CA LEU A 100 15.02 -0.25 3.94
C LEU A 100 15.10 1.14 3.33
N SER A 101 14.57 1.31 2.12
CA SER A 101 14.54 2.61 1.43
C SER A 101 13.42 3.53 1.90
N ALA A 102 12.42 2.98 2.62
CA ALA A 102 11.28 3.75 3.11
C ALA A 102 11.60 4.61 4.36
N LEU A 103 12.66 4.25 5.11
CA LEU A 103 13.11 4.99 6.29
C LEU A 103 14.47 5.64 6.03
N ASP A 104 14.59 6.94 6.29
CA ASP A 104 15.87 7.64 6.21
C ASP A 104 16.79 7.15 7.33
N PRO A 105 17.98 6.59 7.01
CA PRO A 105 18.88 6.04 8.01
C PRO A 105 19.50 7.10 8.94
N MET A 106 19.43 8.37 8.57
CA MET A 106 20.02 9.48 9.33
C MET A 106 19.11 9.99 10.46
N TYR A 107 17.83 9.59 10.46
CA TYR A 107 16.85 10.04 11.45
C TYR A 107 16.29 8.89 12.26
N LYS A 108 15.94 9.18 13.52
CA LYS A 108 15.25 8.23 14.41
C LYS A 108 13.89 7.86 13.84
N VAL A 109 13.51 6.59 13.95
CA VAL A 109 12.27 6.06 13.35
C VAL A 109 11.03 6.79 13.88
N GLY A 110 10.91 7.00 15.20
CA GLY A 110 9.79 7.73 15.77
C GLY A 110 9.69 9.19 15.31
N TYR A 111 10.83 9.84 15.06
CA TYR A 111 10.86 11.21 14.53
C TYR A 111 10.23 11.28 13.13
N GLN A 112 10.56 10.36 12.24
CA GLN A 112 10.03 10.33 10.87
C GLN A 112 8.51 10.14 10.85
N ILE A 113 7.98 9.27 11.72
CA ILE A 113 6.53 9.06 11.82
C ILE A 113 5.83 10.28 12.44
N VAL A 114 6.44 10.92 13.44
CA VAL A 114 5.91 12.18 14.02
C VAL A 114 5.85 13.28 12.95
N GLU A 115 6.86 13.41 12.09
CA GLU A 115 6.82 14.37 10.98
C GLU A 115 5.68 14.08 10.01
N THR A 116 5.49 12.80 9.65
CA THR A 116 4.39 12.38 8.77
C THR A 116 3.03 12.72 9.37
N ILE A 117 2.79 12.42 10.65
CA ILE A 117 1.56 12.79 11.36
C ILE A 117 1.33 14.29 11.29
N ARG A 118 2.34 15.10 11.63
CA ARG A 118 2.24 16.56 11.67
C ARG A 118 2.10 17.21 10.31
N ALA A 119 2.54 16.55 9.24
CA ALA A 119 2.32 17.02 7.87
C ALA A 119 0.85 16.92 7.43
N HIS A 120 0.07 16.00 8.07
CA HIS A 120 -1.31 15.71 7.71
C HIS A 120 -2.33 16.00 8.81
N SER A 121 -1.90 16.53 9.96
CA SER A 121 -2.77 16.84 11.10
C SER A 121 -2.33 18.11 11.82
N SER A 122 -3.20 18.64 12.66
CA SER A 122 -2.93 19.77 13.56
C SER A 122 -2.37 19.35 14.94
N LEU A 123 -2.00 18.08 15.10
CA LEU A 123 -1.48 17.57 16.37
C LEU A 123 -0.17 18.25 16.76
N THR A 124 -0.04 18.54 18.07
CA THR A 124 1.23 18.99 18.64
C THR A 124 2.28 17.88 18.54
N LYS A 125 3.54 18.24 18.73
CA LYS A 125 4.63 17.25 18.73
C LYS A 125 4.48 16.19 19.83
N ALA A 126 3.91 16.57 20.99
CA ALA A 126 3.68 15.65 22.10
C ALA A 126 2.57 14.64 21.75
N GLU A 127 1.41 15.10 21.28
CA GLU A 127 0.30 14.24 20.85
C GLU A 127 0.70 13.32 19.69
N ALA A 128 1.44 13.84 18.70
CA ALA A 128 1.94 13.01 17.61
C ALA A 128 2.91 11.92 18.11
N ARG A 129 3.71 12.22 19.15
CA ARG A 129 4.60 11.23 19.75
C ARG A 129 3.85 10.14 20.52
N GLU A 130 2.80 10.49 21.25
CA GLU A 130 1.91 9.53 21.91
C GLU A 130 1.25 8.61 20.86
N ARG A 131 0.77 9.21 19.77
CA ARG A 131 0.19 8.46 18.66
C ARG A 131 1.17 7.46 18.03
N VAL A 132 2.46 7.81 17.88
CA VAL A 132 3.48 6.87 17.39
C VAL A 132 3.68 5.72 18.37
N GLU A 133 3.67 5.98 19.68
CA GLU A 133 3.78 4.93 20.70
C GLU A 133 2.63 3.94 20.59
N GLU A 134 1.37 4.42 20.48
CA GLU A 134 0.20 3.58 20.26
C GLU A 134 0.30 2.74 18.99
N LEU A 135 0.77 3.34 17.89
CA LEU A 135 0.97 2.63 16.63
C LEU A 135 2.03 1.53 16.75
N PHE A 136 3.13 1.79 17.46
CA PHE A 136 4.15 0.77 17.71
C PHE A 136 3.62 -0.40 18.51
N VAL A 137 2.76 -0.14 19.51
CA VAL A 137 2.03 -1.21 20.23
C VAL A 137 1.14 -1.97 19.25
N LYS A 138 0.33 -1.26 18.45
CA LYS A 138 -0.63 -1.84 17.50
C LYS A 138 0.05 -2.75 16.48
N VAL A 139 1.20 -2.34 15.94
CA VAL A 139 1.96 -3.16 14.98
C VAL A 139 2.88 -4.19 15.65
N GLY A 140 2.88 -4.29 16.98
CA GLY A 140 3.63 -5.27 17.74
C GLY A 140 5.15 -5.03 17.77
N ILE A 141 5.59 -3.78 17.82
CA ILE A 141 7.01 -3.44 18.08
C ILE A 141 7.26 -3.50 19.60
N PRO A 142 8.22 -4.33 20.07
CA PRO A 142 8.54 -4.42 21.48
C PRO A 142 9.22 -3.14 21.98
N SER A 143 9.02 -2.78 23.26
CA SER A 143 9.60 -1.59 23.89
C SER A 143 9.36 -0.30 23.06
N PRO A 144 8.10 0.09 22.77
CA PRO A 144 7.77 1.18 21.83
C PRO A 144 8.55 2.46 22.08
N ARG A 145 8.59 2.94 23.34
CA ARG A 145 9.27 4.19 23.74
C ARG A 145 10.76 4.19 23.43
N GLU A 146 11.41 3.05 23.64
CA GLU A 146 12.83 2.87 23.32
C GLU A 146 13.03 2.86 21.81
N ARG A 147 12.23 2.07 21.08
CA ARG A 147 12.35 1.89 19.62
C ARG A 147 11.99 3.15 18.82
N MET A 148 11.17 4.03 19.34
CA MET A 148 10.97 5.38 18.75
C MET A 148 12.25 6.19 18.68
N ASN A 149 13.20 5.96 19.59
CA ASN A 149 14.48 6.66 19.64
C ASN A 149 15.60 5.94 18.90
N ALA A 150 15.34 4.74 18.37
CA ALA A 150 16.28 3.97 17.58
C ALA A 150 16.37 4.49 16.14
N TYR A 151 17.52 4.28 15.51
CA TYR A 151 17.72 4.48 14.08
C TYR A 151 17.32 3.22 13.31
N PRO A 152 17.01 3.32 12.00
CA PRO A 152 16.62 2.15 11.20
C PRO A 152 17.63 0.99 11.25
N HIS A 153 18.92 1.26 11.27
CA HIS A 153 19.97 0.25 11.33
C HIS A 153 20.08 -0.47 12.69
N GLU A 154 19.48 0.07 13.75
CA GLU A 154 19.42 -0.55 15.09
C GLU A 154 18.20 -1.48 15.25
N MET A 155 17.37 -1.62 14.21
CA MET A 155 16.17 -2.44 14.19
C MET A 155 16.36 -3.69 13.32
N SER A 156 15.76 -4.81 13.73
CA SER A 156 15.69 -6.01 12.88
C SER A 156 14.86 -5.75 11.61
N GLY A 157 15.01 -6.59 10.58
CA GLY A 157 14.22 -6.47 9.34
C GLY A 157 12.71 -6.45 9.61
N GLY A 158 12.20 -7.38 10.43
CA GLY A 158 10.80 -7.40 10.81
C GLY A 158 10.34 -6.18 11.61
N MET A 159 11.20 -5.64 12.48
CA MET A 159 10.88 -4.38 13.21
C MET A 159 10.84 -3.17 12.26
N ARG A 160 11.75 -3.08 11.31
CA ARG A 160 11.72 -2.03 10.27
C ARG A 160 10.44 -2.11 9.45
N GLN A 161 10.06 -3.31 9.01
CA GLN A 161 8.81 -3.52 8.26
C GLN A 161 7.60 -3.06 9.07
N ARG A 162 7.51 -3.42 10.36
CA ARG A 162 6.45 -2.97 11.26
C ARG A 162 6.45 -1.45 11.44
N ALA A 163 7.62 -0.82 11.50
CA ALA A 163 7.73 0.64 11.59
C ALA A 163 7.25 1.34 10.31
N VAL A 164 7.55 0.77 9.13
CA VAL A 164 7.02 1.26 7.85
C VAL A 164 5.49 1.09 7.78
N ILE A 165 4.97 -0.03 8.27
CA ILE A 165 3.51 -0.23 8.41
C ILE A 165 2.92 0.82 9.36
N ALA A 166 3.53 1.05 10.53
CA ALA A 166 3.09 2.09 11.47
C ALA A 166 3.09 3.48 10.82
N MET A 167 4.11 3.80 10.01
CA MET A 167 4.17 5.04 9.24
C MET A 167 3.02 5.14 8.23
N ALA A 168 2.72 4.08 7.49
CA ALA A 168 1.61 4.06 6.54
C ALA A 168 0.25 4.22 7.23
N LEU A 169 0.10 3.69 8.45
CA LEU A 169 -1.14 3.74 9.23
C LEU A 169 -1.32 5.04 10.06
N CYS A 170 -0.31 5.88 10.14
CA CYS A 170 -0.26 6.97 11.14
C CYS A 170 -1.37 8.02 10.99
N CYS A 171 -1.91 8.17 9.77
CA CYS A 171 -3.02 9.06 9.46
C CYS A 171 -4.38 8.34 9.36
N ASN A 172 -4.49 7.08 9.78
CA ASN A 172 -5.71 6.24 9.69
C ASN A 172 -6.29 6.18 8.28
N PRO A 173 -5.52 5.73 7.28
CA PRO A 173 -6.00 5.64 5.91
C PRO A 173 -7.16 4.67 5.80
N CYS A 174 -8.11 4.95 4.91
CA CYS A 174 -9.19 4.01 4.59
C CYS A 174 -8.82 3.03 3.47
N LEU A 175 -7.69 3.28 2.78
CA LEU A 175 -7.11 2.39 1.77
C LEU A 175 -5.60 2.26 2.00
N LEU A 176 -5.15 1.02 2.14
CA LEU A 176 -3.74 0.65 2.18
C LEU A 176 -3.34 -0.04 0.87
N LEU A 177 -2.36 0.52 0.17
CA LEU A 177 -1.70 -0.11 -0.97
C LEU A 177 -0.44 -0.80 -0.46
N ALA A 178 -0.30 -2.11 -0.64
CA ALA A 178 0.82 -2.89 -0.12
C ALA A 178 1.58 -3.57 -1.28
N ASP A 179 2.76 -3.05 -1.61
CA ASP A 179 3.61 -3.55 -2.68
C ASP A 179 4.58 -4.59 -2.14
N GLU A 180 4.26 -5.87 -2.30
CA GLU A 180 5.03 -7.01 -1.79
C GLU A 180 5.47 -6.86 -0.31
N PRO A 181 4.54 -6.62 0.62
CA PRO A 181 4.86 -6.14 1.98
C PRO A 181 5.58 -7.18 2.85
N THR A 182 5.67 -8.42 2.41
CA THR A 182 6.30 -9.53 3.15
C THR A 182 7.48 -10.16 2.43
N THR A 183 7.88 -9.62 1.29
CA THR A 183 9.07 -10.08 0.55
C THR A 183 10.32 -9.90 1.39
N ALA A 184 11.22 -10.88 1.38
CA ALA A 184 12.46 -10.95 2.16
C ALA A 184 12.28 -11.05 3.69
N LEU A 185 11.10 -11.41 4.18
CA LEU A 185 10.86 -11.74 5.59
C LEU A 185 10.85 -13.26 5.79
N ASP A 186 11.25 -13.70 6.98
CA ASP A 186 11.05 -15.10 7.37
C ASP A 186 9.57 -15.43 7.52
N VAL A 187 9.22 -16.72 7.39
CA VAL A 187 7.84 -17.22 7.39
C VAL A 187 7.06 -16.81 8.64
N THR A 188 7.74 -16.74 9.79
CA THR A 188 7.09 -16.36 11.06
C THR A 188 6.69 -14.91 11.07
N ILE A 189 7.60 -14.02 10.66
CA ILE A 189 7.33 -12.58 10.57
C ILE A 189 6.31 -12.29 9.47
N GLN A 190 6.42 -12.96 8.31
CA GLN A 190 5.43 -12.88 7.24
C GLN A 190 4.02 -13.17 7.77
N LYS A 191 3.82 -14.30 8.45
CA LYS A 191 2.52 -14.66 9.03
C LYS A 191 2.00 -13.61 10.01
N GLN A 192 2.87 -13.05 10.85
CA GLN A 192 2.49 -12.00 11.79
C GLN A 192 2.05 -10.71 11.09
N ILE A 193 2.71 -10.33 10.00
CA ILE A 193 2.32 -9.14 9.20
C ILE A 193 0.98 -9.38 8.48
N LEU A 194 0.75 -10.58 7.93
CA LEU A 194 -0.51 -10.91 7.28
C LEU A 194 -1.68 -10.92 8.28
N ASN A 195 -1.48 -11.47 9.48
CA ASN A 195 -2.48 -11.41 10.55
C ASN A 195 -2.78 -9.95 10.95
N LEU A 196 -1.75 -9.10 11.07
CA LEU A 196 -1.96 -7.67 11.33
C LEU A 196 -2.84 -7.01 10.25
N PHE A 197 -2.66 -7.35 8.96
CA PHE A 197 -3.52 -6.83 7.90
C PHE A 197 -4.97 -7.28 8.03
N LEU A 198 -5.21 -8.55 8.40
CA LEU A 198 -6.56 -9.05 8.67
C LEU A 198 -7.20 -8.34 9.87
N GLU A 199 -6.46 -8.15 10.96
CA GLU A 199 -6.92 -7.38 12.13
C GLU A 199 -7.29 -5.95 11.76
N LEU A 200 -6.48 -5.27 10.95
CA LEU A 200 -6.74 -3.90 10.49
C LEU A 200 -7.97 -3.82 9.57
N GLN A 201 -8.18 -4.84 8.72
CA GLN A 201 -9.36 -4.95 7.88
C GLN A 201 -10.63 -5.09 8.74
N GLU A 202 -10.61 -5.98 9.72
CA GLU A 202 -11.76 -6.24 10.59
C GLU A 202 -12.06 -5.09 11.55
N SER A 203 -11.04 -4.59 12.28
CA SER A 203 -11.22 -3.57 13.33
C SER A 203 -11.49 -2.19 12.79
N ASP A 204 -10.74 -1.79 11.75
CA ASP A 204 -10.76 -0.41 11.22
C ASP A 204 -11.61 -0.29 9.94
N ARG A 205 -12.16 -1.40 9.44
CA ARG A 205 -12.81 -1.49 8.12
C ARG A 205 -11.92 -0.93 7.01
N MET A 206 -10.61 -1.11 7.15
CA MET A 206 -9.63 -0.66 6.19
C MET A 206 -9.70 -1.54 4.94
N SER A 207 -9.70 -0.90 3.78
CA SER A 207 -9.57 -1.63 2.52
C SER A 207 -8.10 -1.82 2.20
N ILE A 208 -7.75 -2.98 1.65
CA ILE A 208 -6.37 -3.31 1.30
C ILE A 208 -6.29 -3.69 -0.17
N MET A 209 -5.39 -3.07 -0.90
CA MET A 209 -4.96 -3.54 -2.21
C MET A 209 -3.51 -3.98 -2.10
N MET A 210 -3.27 -5.27 -2.26
CA MET A 210 -1.95 -5.87 -2.12
C MET A 210 -1.49 -6.43 -3.46
N VAL A 211 -0.20 -6.30 -3.76
CA VAL A 211 0.43 -7.03 -4.85
C VAL A 211 1.43 -8.03 -4.29
N THR A 212 1.44 -9.22 -4.86
CA THR A 212 2.37 -10.30 -4.52
C THR A 212 2.54 -11.24 -5.69
N HIS A 213 3.57 -12.06 -5.63
CA HIS A 213 3.77 -13.22 -6.51
C HIS A 213 3.53 -14.55 -5.77
N ASP A 214 3.19 -14.50 -4.48
CA ASP A 214 2.98 -15.67 -3.61
C ASP A 214 1.48 -15.98 -3.48
N ILE A 215 1.09 -17.13 -4.04
CA ILE A 215 -0.29 -17.63 -4.00
C ILE A 215 -0.72 -17.93 -2.56
N GLY A 216 0.19 -18.41 -1.70
CA GLY A 216 -0.09 -18.71 -0.30
C GLY A 216 -0.44 -17.44 0.49
N VAL A 217 0.25 -16.32 0.22
CA VAL A 217 -0.08 -15.01 0.76
C VAL A 217 -1.46 -14.56 0.29
N ALA A 218 -1.72 -14.66 -1.03
CA ALA A 218 -3.01 -14.28 -1.60
C ALA A 218 -4.16 -15.09 -0.99
N ALA A 219 -4.00 -16.41 -0.89
CA ALA A 219 -5.00 -17.31 -0.31
C ALA A 219 -5.34 -17.00 1.17
N GLN A 220 -4.38 -16.45 1.92
CA GLN A 220 -4.56 -16.16 3.34
C GLN A 220 -5.33 -14.86 3.59
N VAL A 221 -5.15 -13.82 2.76
CA VAL A 221 -5.65 -12.47 3.09
C VAL A 221 -6.67 -11.92 2.09
N ALA A 222 -6.79 -12.50 0.89
CA ALA A 222 -7.61 -11.93 -0.16
C ALA A 222 -9.10 -12.27 0.01
N ASP A 223 -9.98 -11.29 -0.12
CA ASP A 223 -11.39 -11.49 -0.47
C ASP A 223 -11.56 -11.74 -1.98
N GLN A 224 -10.76 -11.02 -2.78
CA GLN A 224 -10.73 -11.11 -4.24
C GLN A 224 -9.30 -11.19 -4.74
N ILE A 225 -9.08 -11.95 -5.80
CA ILE A 225 -7.80 -12.06 -6.50
C ILE A 225 -7.98 -11.60 -7.94
N ALA A 226 -7.02 -10.80 -8.42
CA ALA A 226 -6.85 -10.44 -9.82
C ALA A 226 -5.50 -10.98 -10.31
N ILE A 227 -5.50 -11.81 -11.34
CA ILE A 227 -4.27 -12.35 -11.94
C ILE A 227 -3.79 -11.40 -13.03
N MET A 228 -2.58 -10.86 -12.87
CA MET A 228 -1.98 -9.91 -13.80
C MET A 228 -0.77 -10.50 -14.51
N TYR A 229 -0.76 -10.45 -15.84
CA TYR A 229 0.34 -10.88 -16.68
C TYR A 229 0.54 -9.90 -17.84
N GLY A 230 1.78 -9.50 -18.11
CA GLY A 230 2.11 -8.61 -19.22
C GLY A 230 1.32 -7.30 -19.29
N GLY A 231 0.95 -6.74 -18.13
CA GLY A 231 0.21 -5.49 -18.02
C GLY A 231 -1.30 -5.62 -18.13
N ILE A 232 -1.86 -6.81 -18.35
CA ILE A 232 -3.32 -7.04 -18.44
C ILE A 232 -3.81 -7.92 -17.29
N ILE A 233 -5.08 -7.79 -16.94
CA ILE A 233 -5.76 -8.72 -16.03
C ILE A 233 -6.31 -9.87 -16.85
N LEU A 234 -5.85 -11.09 -16.52
CA LEU A 234 -6.30 -12.31 -17.16
C LEU A 234 -7.60 -12.84 -16.55
N GLU A 235 -7.69 -12.74 -15.21
CA GLU A 235 -8.80 -13.23 -14.44
C GLU A 235 -8.98 -12.37 -13.19
N CYS A 236 -10.22 -12.18 -12.72
CA CYS A 236 -10.53 -11.50 -11.46
C CYS A 236 -11.82 -12.08 -10.87
N GLY A 237 -11.78 -12.46 -9.61
CA GLY A 237 -12.93 -13.05 -8.94
C GLY A 237 -12.73 -13.20 -7.43
N ALA A 238 -13.72 -13.79 -6.76
CA ALA A 238 -13.58 -14.18 -5.36
C ALA A 238 -12.42 -15.17 -5.20
N THR A 239 -11.67 -15.04 -4.11
CA THR A 239 -10.46 -15.85 -3.85
C THR A 239 -10.68 -17.34 -4.08
N ARG A 240 -11.78 -17.87 -3.56
CA ARG A 240 -12.12 -19.29 -3.70
C ARG A 240 -12.34 -19.70 -5.17
N GLN A 241 -12.99 -18.86 -5.97
CA GLN A 241 -13.26 -19.13 -7.38
C GLN A 241 -11.97 -19.19 -8.20
N VAL A 242 -11.06 -18.23 -7.96
CA VAL A 242 -9.81 -18.14 -8.74
C VAL A 242 -8.79 -19.21 -8.33
N LEU A 243 -8.81 -19.69 -7.09
CA LEU A 243 -7.83 -20.70 -6.62
C LEU A 243 -8.30 -22.15 -6.80
N GLU A 244 -9.60 -22.40 -6.98
CA GLU A 244 -10.16 -23.75 -7.16
C GLU A 244 -10.37 -24.14 -8.66
N THR A 245 -10.06 -23.21 -9.59
CA THR A 245 -10.09 -23.44 -11.06
C THR A 245 -8.71 -23.78 -11.56
#